data_37bd317be6dd5040c3682153985cacbf
#
_entry.id   37bd317be6dd5040c3682153985cacbf
#
_cell.length_a   1.000
_cell.length_b   1.000
_cell.length_c   1.000
_cell.angle_alpha   90.00
_cell.angle_beta   90.00
_cell.angle_gamma   90.00
#
_symmetry.space_group_name_H-M   'P 1'
#
loop_
_entity.id
_entity.type
_entity.pdbx_description
1 polymer ?
#
loop_
_entity_poly.entity_id
_entity_poly.type
_entity_poly.pdbx_seq_one_letter_code
_entity_poly.pdbx_strand_id
1 'polypeptide(L)'
;MDLFNYSRRETSEVNIGAVPLGGPNSIRVQSMTNTSTQDTEACVEQAKRIVDAGGEYVRLTTQGIKEAENLMNINIGLRSQGYMVPLVADVHFNPKVADVAAQYAEKVRINPGNYVDAARTFKKLEYTDEEYAQEIQKIHDRFVPFLNICKENHTAIRIGVNHGSLSDRIMSRYGDTPEGMVESCMEFLRICVEEHFTDVVISIKASNTVVMVKTVRLLVAVMEQEGMSFPLHLGVTEAGDGEDGRIKSALGIGALLSDGLGDTIRVSLSEAPEAEIPVARKLVDYILLRQDHPFIPGMDAPEFNYLSPSRRKTQAVRNIGGEHLPVVIAERMDGGTEVNPQFTPDYIYAGRTLPEQREAGVEYILDADVWQGEAGTWPAFNHVQLPLMGGCDAELKFLFMPYMAQTDEVIACLKAHPEVVIISQSNHPNRLGEHRALVHQLMTEGLQNPVVFFQHYAEDNAEDLQIKSAADMGALIFDGLCDGLFLFNQGSLSHAVVDGIAFGILQAGRLRTSKTEYISCPGCGRTLYDLEKTIARIKAATSHLKGLKIGIMGCI
;
A
#
# COMPACT_ATOMS: atom_id res chain seq x y z
N MET A 1 -15.48 -7.77 -8.99
CA MET A 1 -14.75 -7.86 -7.70
C MET A 1 -15.77 -7.75 -6.57
N ASP A 2 -15.65 -8.55 -5.52
CA ASP A 2 -16.46 -8.43 -4.30
C ASP A 2 -15.70 -7.54 -3.30
N LEU A 3 -16.29 -6.41 -2.88
CA LEU A 3 -15.64 -5.47 -1.95
C LEU A 3 -15.72 -5.91 -0.49
N PHE A 4 -16.60 -6.85 -0.18
CA PHE A 4 -16.93 -7.26 1.17
C PHE A 4 -16.33 -8.61 1.53
N ASN A 5 -16.21 -9.51 0.56
CA ASN A 5 -15.73 -10.86 0.78
C ASN A 5 -14.38 -11.07 0.10
N TYR A 6 -13.41 -11.54 0.90
CA TYR A 6 -12.05 -11.73 0.42
C TYR A 6 -11.94 -12.96 -0.49
N SER A 7 -11.43 -12.75 -1.67
CA SER A 7 -11.00 -13.80 -2.59
C SER A 7 -9.80 -13.33 -3.41
N ARG A 8 -8.82 -14.20 -3.61
CA ARG A 8 -7.70 -13.87 -4.50
C ARG A 8 -8.16 -13.88 -5.95
N ARG A 9 -7.74 -12.85 -6.69
CA ARG A 9 -7.90 -12.80 -8.14
C ARG A 9 -7.20 -13.99 -8.80
N GLU A 10 -7.89 -14.66 -9.69
CA GLU A 10 -7.28 -15.71 -10.52
C GLU A 10 -6.33 -15.09 -11.54
N THR A 11 -5.10 -15.59 -11.59
CA THR A 11 -4.07 -15.14 -12.52
C THR A 11 -3.48 -16.32 -13.27
N SER A 12 -2.84 -16.04 -14.41
CA SER A 12 -2.04 -17.05 -15.10
C SER A 12 -0.83 -17.45 -14.28
N GLU A 13 -0.41 -18.71 -14.38
CA GLU A 13 0.85 -19.15 -13.80
C GLU A 13 2.01 -18.71 -14.70
N VAL A 14 3.09 -18.23 -14.07
CA VAL A 14 4.32 -17.81 -14.73
C VAL A 14 5.47 -18.65 -14.19
N ASN A 15 6.24 -19.27 -15.07
CA ASN A 15 7.41 -20.05 -14.72
C ASN A 15 8.62 -19.16 -14.51
N ILE A 16 9.21 -19.20 -13.31
CA ILE A 16 10.42 -18.43 -12.96
C ILE A 16 11.41 -19.40 -12.31
N GLY A 17 12.23 -20.03 -13.12
CA GLY A 17 13.11 -21.08 -12.64
C GLY A 17 12.33 -22.17 -11.87
N ALA A 18 12.80 -22.50 -10.65
CA ALA A 18 12.15 -23.51 -9.80
C ALA A 18 11.01 -22.95 -8.93
N VAL A 19 10.69 -21.67 -9.00
CA VAL A 19 9.69 -21.02 -8.14
C VAL A 19 8.61 -20.38 -9.02
N PRO A 20 7.51 -21.08 -9.33
CA PRO A 20 6.42 -20.52 -10.13
C PRO A 20 5.64 -19.46 -9.36
N LEU A 21 5.00 -18.53 -10.11
CA LEU A 21 4.25 -17.39 -9.61
C LEU A 21 2.87 -17.32 -10.24
N GLY A 22 1.89 -16.82 -9.51
CA GLY A 22 0.51 -16.72 -10.00
C GLY A 22 -0.22 -18.04 -9.99
N GLY A 23 -1.40 -18.11 -10.61
CA GLY A 23 -2.25 -19.29 -10.57
C GLY A 23 -2.52 -19.77 -9.13
N PRO A 24 -2.36 -21.06 -8.82
CA PRO A 24 -2.62 -21.60 -7.49
C PRO A 24 -1.47 -21.36 -6.49
N ASN A 25 -0.38 -20.72 -6.93
CA ASN A 25 0.80 -20.55 -6.09
C ASN A 25 0.56 -19.54 -4.95
N SER A 26 1.29 -19.72 -3.85
CA SER A 26 1.29 -18.76 -2.74
C SER A 26 1.84 -17.40 -3.17
N ILE A 27 1.46 -16.35 -2.46
CA ILE A 27 2.03 -15.01 -2.65
C ILE A 27 3.51 -15.05 -2.28
N ARG A 28 4.38 -14.71 -3.25
CA ARG A 28 5.83 -14.76 -3.09
C ARG A 28 6.37 -13.48 -2.47
N VAL A 29 7.44 -13.60 -1.69
CA VAL A 29 8.16 -12.45 -1.13
C VAL A 29 9.56 -12.37 -1.71
N GLN A 30 10.03 -11.15 -1.97
CA GLN A 30 11.33 -10.93 -2.59
C GLN A 30 12.00 -9.67 -2.06
N SER A 31 13.33 -9.62 -2.24
CA SER A 31 14.13 -8.43 -1.99
C SER A 31 15.14 -8.20 -3.11
N MET A 32 15.97 -7.17 -2.97
CA MET A 32 16.92 -6.73 -3.97
C MET A 32 18.26 -6.45 -3.31
N THR A 33 19.35 -6.94 -3.92
CA THR A 33 20.69 -6.62 -3.47
C THR A 33 20.99 -5.12 -3.61
N ASN A 34 21.81 -4.59 -2.71
CA ASN A 34 22.37 -3.24 -2.80
C ASN A 34 23.89 -3.25 -3.04
N THR A 35 24.47 -4.42 -3.28
CA THR A 35 25.86 -4.61 -3.71
C THR A 35 26.02 -4.30 -5.19
N SER A 36 27.26 -3.97 -5.60
CA SER A 36 27.58 -3.87 -7.03
C SER A 36 27.41 -5.22 -7.71
N THR A 37 26.64 -5.30 -8.79
CA THR A 37 26.42 -6.55 -9.53
C THR A 37 27.68 -7.03 -10.27
N GLN A 38 28.74 -6.23 -10.33
CA GLN A 38 30.05 -6.65 -10.81
C GLN A 38 30.88 -7.38 -9.75
N ASP A 39 30.50 -7.28 -8.47
CA ASP A 39 31.13 -8.00 -7.36
C ASP A 39 30.35 -9.29 -7.09
N THR A 40 30.83 -10.38 -7.68
CA THR A 40 30.20 -11.70 -7.58
C THR A 40 30.08 -12.19 -6.14
N GLU A 41 31.16 -12.08 -5.35
CA GLU A 41 31.19 -12.59 -3.98
C GLU A 41 30.24 -11.83 -3.08
N ALA A 42 30.25 -10.50 -3.11
CA ALA A 42 29.35 -9.67 -2.35
C ALA A 42 27.87 -9.93 -2.71
N CYS A 43 27.57 -10.11 -4.00
CA CYS A 43 26.22 -10.44 -4.45
C CYS A 43 25.76 -11.82 -3.98
N VAL A 44 26.61 -12.83 -4.06
CA VAL A 44 26.30 -14.19 -3.59
C VAL A 44 26.03 -14.17 -2.09
N GLU A 45 26.88 -13.56 -1.28
CA GLU A 45 26.69 -13.50 0.17
C GLU A 45 25.43 -12.72 0.58
N GLN A 46 25.13 -11.62 -0.10
CA GLN A 46 23.89 -10.88 0.19
C GLN A 46 22.65 -11.64 -0.28
N ALA A 47 22.68 -12.28 -1.44
CA ALA A 47 21.59 -13.13 -1.91
C ALA A 47 21.29 -14.28 -0.95
N LYS A 48 22.33 -14.93 -0.39
CA LYS A 48 22.17 -15.96 0.64
C LYS A 48 21.42 -15.43 1.87
N ARG A 49 21.82 -14.26 2.40
CA ARG A 49 21.12 -13.65 3.54
C ARG A 49 19.65 -13.37 3.25
N ILE A 50 19.33 -12.91 2.03
CA ILE A 50 17.94 -12.70 1.60
C ILE A 50 17.16 -14.02 1.59
N VAL A 51 17.77 -15.09 1.04
CA VAL A 51 17.14 -16.43 0.98
C VAL A 51 16.99 -17.04 2.37
N ASP A 52 18.02 -16.92 3.21
CA ASP A 52 18.00 -17.44 4.59
C ASP A 52 16.95 -16.73 5.45
N ALA A 53 16.62 -15.47 5.12
CA ALA A 53 15.51 -14.74 5.72
C ALA A 53 14.12 -15.17 5.19
N GLY A 54 14.07 -16.03 4.15
CA GLY A 54 12.83 -16.52 3.52
C GLY A 54 12.47 -15.87 2.17
N GLY A 55 13.40 -15.15 1.55
CA GLY A 55 13.22 -14.57 0.21
C GLY A 55 13.14 -15.64 -0.87
N GLU A 56 12.15 -15.54 -1.75
CA GLU A 56 11.87 -16.53 -2.80
C GLU A 56 12.39 -16.10 -4.18
N TYR A 57 12.69 -14.82 -4.36
CA TYR A 57 13.41 -14.26 -5.51
C TYR A 57 14.43 -13.24 -5.04
N VAL A 58 15.56 -13.14 -5.73
CA VAL A 58 16.59 -12.11 -5.48
C VAL A 58 16.75 -11.25 -6.72
N ARG A 59 16.54 -9.94 -6.58
CA ARG A 59 16.69 -8.98 -7.68
C ARG A 59 18.03 -8.28 -7.61
N LEU A 60 18.69 -8.14 -8.75
CA LEU A 60 19.99 -7.48 -8.90
C LEU A 60 19.89 -6.34 -9.92
N THR A 61 20.48 -5.20 -9.60
CA THR A 61 20.59 -4.07 -10.54
C THR A 61 21.49 -4.46 -11.71
N THR A 62 21.00 -4.28 -12.94
CA THR A 62 21.70 -4.68 -14.15
C THR A 62 21.74 -3.48 -15.10
N GLN A 63 22.75 -2.62 -14.93
CA GLN A 63 22.85 -1.35 -15.67
C GLN A 63 23.51 -1.51 -17.04
N GLY A 64 24.46 -2.41 -17.15
CA GLY A 64 25.29 -2.58 -18.33
C GLY A 64 25.53 -4.05 -18.67
N ILE A 65 26.21 -4.26 -19.79
CA ILE A 65 26.54 -5.59 -20.30
C ILE A 65 27.37 -6.40 -19.30
N LYS A 66 28.34 -5.75 -18.61
CA LYS A 66 29.21 -6.43 -17.63
C LYS A 66 28.42 -6.99 -16.46
N GLU A 67 27.44 -6.22 -15.94
CA GLU A 67 26.53 -6.70 -14.89
C GLU A 67 25.65 -7.84 -15.39
N ALA A 68 25.14 -7.74 -16.63
CA ALA A 68 24.33 -8.79 -17.24
C ALA A 68 25.11 -10.10 -17.43
N GLU A 69 26.33 -10.03 -17.93
CA GLU A 69 27.23 -11.19 -18.07
C GLU A 69 27.61 -11.78 -16.71
N ASN A 70 27.83 -10.94 -15.69
CA ASN A 70 28.22 -11.40 -14.35
C ASN A 70 27.09 -12.13 -13.61
N LEU A 71 25.83 -11.99 -14.03
CA LEU A 71 24.73 -12.79 -13.50
C LEU A 71 25.02 -14.31 -13.62
N MET A 72 25.71 -14.73 -14.68
CA MET A 72 26.16 -16.11 -14.83
C MET A 72 27.06 -16.56 -13.66
N ASN A 73 28.05 -15.74 -13.30
CA ASN A 73 28.96 -16.07 -12.20
C ASN A 73 28.26 -16.07 -10.85
N ILE A 74 27.33 -15.12 -10.61
CA ILE A 74 26.52 -15.07 -9.40
C ILE A 74 25.63 -16.31 -9.30
N ASN A 75 25.00 -16.70 -10.41
CA ASN A 75 24.20 -17.91 -10.47
C ASN A 75 25.01 -19.17 -10.15
N ILE A 76 26.19 -19.33 -10.78
CA ILE A 76 27.10 -20.45 -10.50
C ILE A 76 27.52 -20.45 -9.03
N GLY A 77 27.88 -19.28 -8.48
CA GLY A 77 28.26 -19.14 -7.07
C GLY A 77 27.16 -19.58 -6.09
N LEU A 78 25.92 -19.22 -6.36
CA LEU A 78 24.76 -19.64 -5.56
C LEU A 78 24.48 -21.14 -5.70
N ARG A 79 24.41 -21.66 -6.93
CA ARG A 79 24.13 -23.08 -7.21
C ARG A 79 25.19 -24.01 -6.62
N SER A 80 26.47 -23.62 -6.67
CA SER A 80 27.58 -24.40 -6.07
C SER A 80 27.46 -24.53 -4.55
N GLN A 81 26.73 -23.63 -3.90
CA GLN A 81 26.45 -23.64 -2.46
C GLN A 81 25.06 -24.17 -2.11
N GLY A 82 24.31 -24.70 -3.09
CA GLY A 82 23.00 -25.31 -2.88
C GLY A 82 21.82 -24.31 -2.89
N TYR A 83 22.04 -23.04 -3.20
CA TYR A 83 20.97 -22.04 -3.30
C TYR A 83 20.35 -22.03 -4.70
N MET A 84 19.08 -22.42 -4.79
CA MET A 84 18.34 -22.55 -6.07
C MET A 84 17.41 -21.36 -6.34
N VAL A 85 17.57 -20.25 -5.63
CA VAL A 85 16.71 -19.07 -5.76
C VAL A 85 16.81 -18.49 -7.18
N PRO A 86 15.68 -18.17 -7.83
CA PRO A 86 15.71 -17.47 -9.12
C PRO A 86 16.24 -16.05 -8.98
N LEU A 87 17.11 -15.66 -9.93
CA LEU A 87 17.61 -14.30 -10.04
C LEU A 87 16.73 -13.44 -10.96
N VAL A 88 16.53 -12.19 -10.56
CA VAL A 88 15.79 -11.20 -11.34
C VAL A 88 16.72 -10.07 -11.74
N ALA A 89 17.01 -9.95 -13.03
CA ALA A 89 17.78 -8.84 -13.56
C ALA A 89 16.90 -7.59 -13.68
N ASP A 90 17.29 -6.52 -13.00
CA ASP A 90 16.62 -5.23 -13.05
C ASP A 90 17.31 -4.30 -14.04
N VAL A 91 16.89 -4.36 -15.29
CA VAL A 91 17.52 -3.65 -16.42
C VAL A 91 17.01 -2.21 -16.49
N HIS A 92 17.93 -1.30 -16.76
CA HIS A 92 17.67 0.14 -16.89
C HIS A 92 18.28 0.70 -18.19
N PHE A 93 17.51 1.50 -18.91
CA PHE A 93 17.91 2.38 -20.01
C PHE A 93 18.47 1.75 -21.28
N ASN A 94 18.91 0.50 -21.27
CA ASN A 94 19.54 -0.11 -22.44
C ASN A 94 18.92 -1.47 -22.79
N PRO A 95 18.14 -1.57 -23.87
CA PRO A 95 17.52 -2.82 -24.30
C PRO A 95 18.50 -3.97 -24.56
N LYS A 96 19.73 -3.67 -25.03
CA LYS A 96 20.73 -4.72 -25.27
C LYS A 96 21.19 -5.42 -24.01
N VAL A 97 21.12 -4.72 -22.87
CA VAL A 97 21.42 -5.32 -21.55
C VAL A 97 20.35 -6.36 -21.19
N ALA A 98 19.08 -6.10 -21.54
CA ALA A 98 18.01 -7.07 -21.33
C ALA A 98 18.22 -8.34 -22.16
N ASP A 99 18.66 -8.21 -23.41
CA ASP A 99 18.96 -9.35 -24.29
C ASP A 99 20.03 -10.27 -23.69
N VAL A 100 21.11 -9.70 -23.11
CA VAL A 100 22.17 -10.45 -22.45
C VAL A 100 21.69 -11.05 -21.12
N ALA A 101 20.99 -10.25 -20.31
CA ALA A 101 20.50 -10.68 -19.01
C ALA A 101 19.51 -11.86 -19.12
N ALA A 102 18.70 -11.92 -20.19
CA ALA A 102 17.76 -12.99 -20.44
C ALA A 102 18.42 -14.37 -20.62
N GLN A 103 19.72 -14.42 -20.92
CA GLN A 103 20.47 -15.66 -21.04
C GLN A 103 20.96 -16.21 -19.69
N TYR A 104 20.97 -15.39 -18.63
CA TYR A 104 21.62 -15.72 -17.36
C TYR A 104 20.74 -15.53 -16.12
N ALA A 105 19.59 -14.89 -16.26
CA ALA A 105 18.61 -14.70 -15.18
C ALA A 105 17.31 -15.43 -15.48
N GLU A 106 16.63 -15.90 -14.46
CA GLU A 106 15.32 -16.56 -14.60
C GLU A 106 14.18 -15.57 -14.87
N LYS A 107 14.39 -14.28 -14.56
CA LYS A 107 13.46 -13.21 -14.90
C LYS A 107 14.20 -11.91 -15.21
N VAL A 108 13.74 -11.17 -16.21
CA VAL A 108 14.25 -9.84 -16.56
C VAL A 108 13.16 -8.80 -16.39
N ARG A 109 13.45 -7.74 -15.63
CA ARG A 109 12.57 -6.57 -15.55
C ARG A 109 13.00 -5.53 -16.56
N ILE A 110 12.06 -5.07 -17.34
CA ILE A 110 12.19 -3.89 -18.21
C ILE A 110 11.25 -2.79 -17.73
N ASN A 111 11.57 -1.53 -18.09
CA ASN A 111 10.74 -0.38 -17.81
C ASN A 111 10.24 0.22 -19.13
N PRO A 112 8.93 0.13 -19.43
CA PRO A 112 8.34 0.71 -20.63
C PRO A 112 8.75 2.15 -20.90
N GLY A 113 8.87 2.96 -19.86
CA GLY A 113 9.18 4.39 -19.98
C GLY A 113 10.58 4.72 -20.50
N ASN A 114 11.50 3.74 -20.55
CA ASN A 114 12.87 3.95 -21.01
C ASN A 114 13.47 2.71 -21.73
N TYR A 115 12.63 1.81 -22.21
CA TYR A 115 13.11 0.62 -22.92
C TYR A 115 13.39 0.91 -24.40
N VAL A 116 12.45 1.55 -25.09
CA VAL A 116 12.58 1.98 -26.50
C VAL A 116 12.54 3.50 -26.61
N ASP A 117 11.62 4.13 -25.88
CA ASP A 117 11.54 5.58 -25.80
C ASP A 117 12.80 6.15 -25.16
N ALA A 118 13.23 7.32 -25.62
CA ALA A 118 14.33 8.03 -25.00
C ALA A 118 14.04 8.34 -23.52
N ALA A 119 15.08 8.43 -22.70
CA ALA A 119 14.93 8.89 -21.33
C ALA A 119 14.17 10.22 -21.27
N ARG A 120 13.30 10.37 -20.25
CA ARG A 120 12.43 11.53 -20.07
C ARG A 120 13.24 12.85 -20.13
N THR A 121 12.84 13.74 -21.04
CA THR A 121 13.46 15.05 -21.24
C THR A 121 12.51 16.19 -20.85
N PHE A 122 11.30 15.89 -20.38
CA PHE A 122 10.22 16.80 -20.03
C PHE A 122 9.75 17.69 -21.20
N LYS A 123 9.89 17.17 -22.41
CA LYS A 123 9.39 17.84 -23.61
C LYS A 123 7.96 17.43 -23.90
N LYS A 124 7.12 18.39 -24.25
CA LYS A 124 5.80 18.12 -24.81
C LYS A 124 5.98 17.72 -26.28
N LEU A 125 5.50 16.54 -26.63
CA LEU A 125 5.52 16.00 -27.97
C LEU A 125 4.09 16.00 -28.52
N GLU A 126 3.95 16.34 -29.78
CA GLU A 126 2.66 16.29 -30.47
C GLU A 126 2.76 15.23 -31.56
N TYR A 127 1.83 14.25 -31.51
CA TYR A 127 1.75 13.16 -32.48
C TYR A 127 0.36 13.11 -33.08
N THR A 128 0.27 12.92 -34.38
CA THR A 128 -0.96 12.41 -35.00
C THR A 128 -1.15 10.95 -34.58
N ASP A 129 -2.33 10.38 -34.85
CA ASP A 129 -2.59 8.98 -34.54
C ASP A 129 -1.70 8.06 -35.39
N GLU A 130 -1.39 8.43 -36.64
CA GLU A 130 -0.49 7.71 -37.52
C GLU A 130 0.96 7.74 -37.01
N GLU A 131 1.43 8.89 -36.55
CA GLU A 131 2.77 9.03 -35.96
C GLU A 131 2.88 8.26 -34.66
N TYR A 132 1.84 8.28 -33.83
CA TYR A 132 1.81 7.50 -32.59
C TYR A 132 1.85 5.99 -32.88
N ALA A 133 1.10 5.52 -33.87
CA ALA A 133 1.15 4.13 -34.33
C ALA A 133 2.54 3.70 -34.81
N GLN A 134 3.29 4.61 -35.46
CA GLN A 134 4.68 4.35 -35.84
C GLN A 134 5.61 4.20 -34.63
N GLU A 135 5.38 4.95 -33.54
CA GLU A 135 6.12 4.77 -32.29
C GLU A 135 5.82 3.42 -31.65
N ILE A 136 4.57 2.98 -31.66
CA ILE A 136 4.19 1.63 -31.20
C ILE A 136 4.87 0.56 -32.05
N GLN A 137 4.95 0.74 -33.38
CA GLN A 137 5.67 -0.19 -34.25
C GLN A 137 7.15 -0.28 -33.91
N LYS A 138 7.82 0.82 -33.57
CA LYS A 138 9.21 0.81 -33.08
C LYS A 138 9.36 0.00 -31.79
N ILE A 139 8.39 0.09 -30.88
CA ILE A 139 8.38 -0.73 -29.66
C ILE A 139 8.27 -2.20 -30.06
N HIS A 140 7.34 -2.56 -30.91
CA HIS A 140 7.16 -3.93 -31.40
C HIS A 140 8.45 -4.47 -32.03
N ASP A 141 9.05 -3.73 -32.97
CA ASP A 141 10.26 -4.15 -33.70
C ASP A 141 11.47 -4.38 -32.78
N ARG A 142 11.54 -3.68 -31.65
CA ARG A 142 12.61 -3.85 -30.65
C ARG A 142 12.28 -4.92 -29.60
N PHE A 143 11.01 -5.04 -29.23
CA PHE A 143 10.59 -5.90 -28.14
C PHE A 143 10.44 -7.37 -28.56
N VAL A 144 9.94 -7.63 -29.75
CA VAL A 144 9.75 -9.01 -30.25
C VAL A 144 11.06 -9.83 -30.32
N PRO A 145 12.20 -9.30 -30.81
CA PRO A 145 13.47 -10.02 -30.72
C PRO A 145 13.88 -10.39 -29.28
N PHE A 146 13.62 -9.51 -28.33
CA PHE A 146 13.86 -9.80 -26.91
C PHE A 146 12.94 -10.91 -26.36
N LEU A 147 11.64 -10.88 -26.75
CA LEU A 147 10.71 -11.96 -26.41
C LEU A 147 11.18 -13.32 -26.92
N ASN A 148 11.75 -13.36 -28.13
CA ASN A 148 12.28 -14.59 -28.70
C ASN A 148 13.50 -15.12 -27.90
N ILE A 149 14.40 -14.24 -27.49
CA ILE A 149 15.52 -14.62 -26.58
C ILE A 149 14.96 -15.18 -25.26
N CYS A 150 13.91 -14.57 -24.69
CA CYS A 150 13.29 -15.04 -23.48
C CYS A 150 12.62 -16.43 -23.68
N LYS A 151 11.96 -16.67 -24.81
CA LYS A 151 11.40 -17.99 -25.16
C LYS A 151 12.48 -19.06 -25.24
N GLU A 152 13.60 -18.77 -25.91
CA GLU A 152 14.73 -19.70 -26.07
C GLU A 152 15.40 -20.06 -24.75
N ASN A 153 15.46 -19.13 -23.80
CA ASN A 153 16.13 -19.29 -22.52
C ASN A 153 15.16 -19.62 -21.36
N HIS A 154 13.87 -19.76 -21.61
CA HIS A 154 12.82 -19.95 -20.60
C HIS A 154 12.83 -18.85 -19.51
N THR A 155 13.05 -17.62 -19.92
CA THR A 155 13.18 -16.45 -19.05
C THR A 155 11.84 -15.71 -18.99
N ALA A 156 11.31 -15.53 -17.79
CA ALA A 156 10.13 -14.71 -17.58
C ALA A 156 10.46 -13.21 -17.69
N ILE A 157 9.45 -12.41 -17.96
CA ILE A 157 9.60 -10.95 -18.04
C ILE A 157 8.78 -10.29 -16.93
N ARG A 158 9.32 -9.21 -16.35
CA ARG A 158 8.51 -8.27 -15.58
C ARG A 158 8.44 -6.93 -16.31
N ILE A 159 7.25 -6.55 -16.72
CA ILE A 159 6.96 -5.21 -17.22
C ILE A 159 6.71 -4.32 -16.01
N GLY A 160 7.65 -3.42 -15.72
CA GLY A 160 7.70 -2.65 -14.49
C GLY A 160 7.64 -1.15 -14.73
N VAL A 161 6.44 -0.55 -14.61
CA VAL A 161 6.22 0.89 -14.73
C VAL A 161 6.42 1.57 -13.39
N ASN A 162 7.18 2.67 -13.39
CA ASN A 162 7.32 3.57 -12.25
C ASN A 162 6.76 4.94 -12.60
N HIS A 163 5.99 5.54 -11.70
CA HIS A 163 5.37 6.86 -11.88
C HIS A 163 6.37 7.95 -12.34
N GLY A 164 7.54 8.01 -11.71
CA GLY A 164 8.56 9.02 -12.05
C GLY A 164 9.33 8.79 -13.35
N SER A 165 9.07 7.71 -14.10
CA SER A 165 9.85 7.34 -15.29
C SER A 165 9.00 7.05 -16.53
N LEU A 166 7.82 7.66 -16.64
CA LEU A 166 7.02 7.61 -17.87
C LEU A 166 7.74 8.33 -19.01
N SER A 167 7.62 7.81 -20.24
CA SER A 167 8.21 8.46 -21.42
C SER A 167 7.52 9.78 -21.75
N ASP A 168 8.25 10.70 -22.42
CA ASP A 168 7.65 11.97 -22.89
C ASP A 168 6.48 11.74 -23.85
N ARG A 169 6.46 10.64 -24.60
CA ARG A 169 5.37 10.23 -25.47
C ARG A 169 4.08 9.94 -24.69
N ILE A 170 4.18 9.11 -23.66
CA ILE A 170 3.04 8.79 -22.77
C ILE A 170 2.58 10.05 -22.03
N MET A 171 3.53 10.81 -21.48
CA MET A 171 3.24 12.04 -20.75
C MET A 171 2.52 13.07 -21.62
N SER A 172 2.88 13.17 -22.88
CA SER A 172 2.28 14.13 -23.82
C SER A 172 0.86 13.77 -24.22
N ARG A 173 0.55 12.47 -24.34
CA ARG A 173 -0.77 12.00 -24.79
C ARG A 173 -1.74 11.77 -23.63
N TYR A 174 -1.28 11.20 -22.52
CA TYR A 174 -2.12 10.76 -21.38
C TYR A 174 -1.88 11.58 -20.10
N GLY A 175 -0.79 12.35 -20.02
CA GLY A 175 -0.40 13.09 -18.83
C GLY A 175 0.28 12.20 -17.77
N ASP A 176 0.58 12.82 -16.63
CA ASP A 176 1.11 12.15 -15.43
C ASP A 176 -0.06 11.61 -14.58
N THR A 177 -0.75 10.63 -15.13
CA THR A 177 -2.03 10.11 -14.62
C THR A 177 -1.97 8.60 -14.45
N PRO A 178 -2.87 8.01 -13.64
CA PRO A 178 -3.05 6.55 -13.59
C PRO A 178 -3.30 5.94 -14.97
N GLU A 179 -4.08 6.60 -15.82
CA GLU A 179 -4.38 6.18 -17.19
C GLU A 179 -3.12 6.11 -18.06
N GLY A 180 -2.23 7.09 -17.92
CA GLY A 180 -0.93 7.12 -18.62
C GLY A 180 -0.01 5.98 -18.15
N MET A 181 0.02 5.71 -16.85
CA MET A 181 0.79 4.58 -16.30
C MET A 181 0.25 3.23 -16.80
N VAL A 182 -1.07 3.06 -16.83
CA VAL A 182 -1.73 1.86 -17.34
C VAL A 182 -1.42 1.66 -18.82
N GLU A 183 -1.60 2.69 -19.66
CA GLU A 183 -1.35 2.56 -21.09
C GLU A 183 0.12 2.27 -21.40
N SER A 184 1.06 2.88 -20.65
CA SER A 184 2.49 2.56 -20.75
C SER A 184 2.78 1.06 -20.55
N CYS A 185 2.00 0.40 -19.69
CA CYS A 185 2.08 -1.04 -19.47
C CYS A 185 1.37 -1.82 -20.59
N MET A 186 0.14 -1.41 -20.93
CA MET A 186 -0.73 -2.13 -21.86
C MET A 186 -0.16 -2.21 -23.28
N GLU A 187 0.56 -1.19 -23.73
CA GLU A 187 1.27 -1.21 -25.03
C GLU A 187 2.19 -2.43 -25.17
N PHE A 188 2.92 -2.77 -24.10
CA PHE A 188 3.81 -3.94 -24.07
C PHE A 188 3.04 -5.25 -23.88
N LEU A 189 1.98 -5.24 -23.07
CA LEU A 189 1.18 -6.45 -22.83
C LEU A 189 0.46 -6.91 -24.10
N ARG A 190 -0.06 -5.99 -24.92
CA ARG A 190 -0.71 -6.33 -26.18
C ARG A 190 0.27 -7.03 -27.13
N ILE A 191 1.55 -6.59 -27.18
CA ILE A 191 2.59 -7.26 -27.96
C ILE A 191 2.87 -8.66 -27.39
N CYS A 192 2.95 -8.81 -26.06
CA CYS A 192 3.13 -10.14 -25.45
C CYS A 192 2.00 -11.11 -25.84
N VAL A 193 0.76 -10.64 -25.84
CA VAL A 193 -0.41 -11.45 -26.25
C VAL A 193 -0.33 -11.80 -27.74
N GLU A 194 -0.01 -10.84 -28.61
CA GLU A 194 0.17 -11.04 -30.05
C GLU A 194 1.26 -12.08 -30.35
N GLU A 195 2.37 -12.02 -29.63
CA GLU A 195 3.50 -12.93 -29.76
C GLU A 195 3.33 -14.24 -28.99
N HIS A 196 2.18 -14.49 -28.36
CA HIS A 196 1.91 -15.67 -27.53
C HIS A 196 2.95 -15.88 -26.42
N PHE A 197 3.43 -14.80 -25.82
CA PHE A 197 4.35 -14.81 -24.70
C PHE A 197 3.59 -14.63 -23.38
N THR A 198 3.51 -15.69 -22.58
CA THR A 198 2.65 -15.73 -21.37
C THR A 198 3.43 -15.62 -20.05
N ASP A 199 4.75 -15.81 -20.07
CA ASP A 199 5.58 -15.71 -18.85
C ASP A 199 5.84 -14.24 -18.47
N VAL A 200 4.77 -13.51 -18.19
CA VAL A 200 4.78 -12.07 -17.90
C VAL A 200 4.26 -11.79 -16.50
N VAL A 201 5.03 -11.00 -15.75
CA VAL A 201 4.65 -10.41 -14.46
C VAL A 201 4.57 -8.89 -14.64
N ILE A 202 3.67 -8.24 -13.94
CA ILE A 202 3.48 -6.80 -14.09
C ILE A 202 3.71 -6.11 -12.75
N SER A 203 4.33 -4.93 -12.78
CA SER A 203 4.36 -4.06 -11.62
C SER A 203 4.11 -2.61 -12.00
N ILE A 204 3.29 -1.94 -11.21
CA ILE A 204 3.16 -0.50 -11.20
C ILE A 204 3.55 0.00 -9.81
N LYS A 205 4.48 0.93 -9.77
CA LYS A 205 5.02 1.47 -8.52
C LYS A 205 5.01 2.99 -8.50
N ALA A 206 4.68 3.52 -7.35
CA ALA A 206 4.78 4.94 -7.04
C ALA A 206 5.19 5.12 -5.57
N SER A 207 5.76 6.26 -5.24
CA SER A 207 6.00 6.67 -3.83
C SER A 207 4.74 7.22 -3.18
N ASN A 208 3.79 7.71 -3.98
CA ASN A 208 2.45 8.08 -3.55
C ASN A 208 1.55 6.84 -3.54
N THR A 209 1.14 6.41 -2.36
CA THR A 209 0.31 5.21 -2.14
C THR A 209 -1.06 5.32 -2.81
N VAL A 210 -1.67 6.50 -2.82
CA VAL A 210 -2.98 6.75 -3.48
C VAL A 210 -2.87 6.51 -4.98
N VAL A 211 -1.84 7.07 -5.62
CA VAL A 211 -1.58 6.89 -7.06
C VAL A 211 -1.31 5.42 -7.37
N MET A 212 -0.49 4.75 -6.55
CA MET A 212 -0.13 3.35 -6.76
C MET A 212 -1.36 2.44 -6.70
N VAL A 213 -2.19 2.56 -5.65
CA VAL A 213 -3.37 1.71 -5.47
C VAL A 213 -4.40 1.96 -6.58
N LYS A 214 -4.71 3.23 -6.88
CA LYS A 214 -5.64 3.59 -7.95
C LYS A 214 -5.18 3.03 -9.30
N THR A 215 -3.89 3.17 -9.62
CA THR A 215 -3.34 2.72 -10.90
C THR A 215 -3.37 1.19 -11.03
N VAL A 216 -3.05 0.44 -9.97
CA VAL A 216 -3.10 -1.03 -10.00
C VAL A 216 -4.55 -1.52 -10.17
N ARG A 217 -5.51 -0.93 -9.45
CA ARG A 217 -6.94 -1.25 -9.62
C ARG A 217 -7.40 -1.01 -11.07
N LEU A 218 -7.03 0.14 -11.64
CA LEU A 218 -7.36 0.48 -13.03
C LEU A 218 -6.69 -0.49 -14.02
N LEU A 219 -5.42 -0.82 -13.81
CA LEU A 219 -4.72 -1.79 -14.66
C LEU A 219 -5.42 -3.15 -14.69
N VAL A 220 -5.84 -3.66 -13.52
CA VAL A 220 -6.56 -4.92 -13.43
C VAL A 220 -7.85 -4.87 -14.23
N ALA A 221 -8.64 -3.79 -14.08
CA ALA A 221 -9.89 -3.64 -14.83
C ALA A 221 -9.67 -3.59 -16.35
N VAL A 222 -8.64 -2.88 -16.80
CA VAL A 222 -8.31 -2.79 -18.25
C VAL A 222 -7.81 -4.14 -18.78
N MET A 223 -6.96 -4.85 -18.02
CA MET A 223 -6.51 -6.20 -18.39
C MET A 223 -7.68 -7.17 -18.52
N GLU A 224 -8.62 -7.16 -17.58
CA GLU A 224 -9.79 -8.03 -17.61
C GLU A 224 -10.68 -7.73 -18.81
N GLN A 225 -10.87 -6.45 -19.18
CA GLN A 225 -11.59 -6.04 -20.37
C GLN A 225 -10.94 -6.55 -21.67
N GLU A 226 -9.62 -6.64 -21.71
CA GLU A 226 -8.86 -7.17 -22.85
C GLU A 226 -8.55 -8.68 -22.73
N GLY A 227 -9.14 -9.38 -21.77
CA GLY A 227 -9.00 -10.83 -21.60
C GLY A 227 -7.64 -11.28 -21.04
N MET A 228 -6.95 -10.42 -20.31
CA MET A 228 -5.63 -10.69 -19.74
C MET A 228 -5.73 -10.98 -18.24
N SER A 229 -4.98 -11.97 -17.77
CA SER A 229 -4.94 -12.38 -16.35
C SER A 229 -3.53 -12.47 -15.79
N PHE A 230 -2.61 -11.65 -16.26
CA PHE A 230 -1.21 -11.68 -15.80
C PHE A 230 -1.07 -11.39 -14.31
N PRO A 231 -0.12 -12.09 -13.61
CA PRO A 231 0.13 -11.89 -12.19
C PRO A 231 0.81 -10.54 -11.90
N LEU A 232 0.60 -10.05 -10.68
CA LEU A 232 1.05 -8.74 -10.23
C LEU A 232 2.17 -8.85 -9.18
N HIS A 233 3.20 -8.01 -9.37
CA HIS A 233 4.19 -7.69 -8.35
C HIS A 233 3.84 -6.35 -7.70
N LEU A 234 3.55 -6.36 -6.41
CA LEU A 234 3.22 -5.16 -5.66
C LEU A 234 4.42 -4.58 -4.91
N GLY A 235 4.46 -3.26 -4.80
CA GLY A 235 5.46 -2.56 -4.01
C GLY A 235 5.24 -1.06 -4.02
N VAL A 236 5.52 -0.42 -2.89
CA VAL A 236 5.62 1.04 -2.79
C VAL A 236 7.09 1.41 -2.97
N THR A 237 7.40 2.34 -3.88
CA THR A 237 8.78 2.84 -4.04
C THR A 237 9.08 3.91 -3.00
N GLU A 238 10.34 3.96 -2.56
CA GLU A 238 10.82 5.06 -1.70
C GLU A 238 10.00 5.19 -0.41
N ALA A 239 9.60 4.05 0.16
CA ALA A 239 8.74 4.02 1.35
C ALA A 239 9.41 4.62 2.59
N GLY A 240 10.74 4.61 2.63
CA GLY A 240 11.51 5.10 3.78
C GLY A 240 12.08 3.97 4.63
N ASP A 241 12.49 4.33 5.83
CA ASP A 241 13.05 3.42 6.84
C ASP A 241 12.15 3.35 8.08
N GLY A 242 12.44 2.41 8.97
CA GLY A 242 11.79 2.26 10.26
C GLY A 242 10.27 2.16 10.19
N GLU A 243 9.60 2.92 11.03
CA GLU A 243 8.13 2.96 11.13
C GLU A 243 7.47 3.41 9.81
N ASP A 244 7.97 4.50 9.22
CA ASP A 244 7.37 5.08 8.02
C ASP A 244 7.39 4.12 6.84
N GLY A 245 8.51 3.41 6.65
CA GLY A 245 8.64 2.42 5.58
C GLY A 245 7.68 1.24 5.76
N ARG A 246 7.51 0.77 6.98
CA ARG A 246 6.60 -0.33 7.33
C ARG A 246 5.14 0.06 7.16
N ILE A 247 4.73 1.20 7.72
CA ILE A 247 3.35 1.70 7.64
C ILE A 247 2.99 1.98 6.18
N LYS A 248 3.83 2.70 5.43
CA LYS A 248 3.55 3.04 4.03
C LYS A 248 3.45 1.81 3.13
N SER A 249 4.36 0.84 3.32
CA SER A 249 4.33 -0.42 2.57
C SER A 249 3.11 -1.26 2.92
N ALA A 250 2.82 -1.43 4.21
CA ALA A 250 1.66 -2.21 4.67
C ALA A 250 0.33 -1.57 4.25
N LEU A 251 0.24 -0.24 4.28
CA LEU A 251 -0.95 0.50 3.83
C LEU A 251 -1.22 0.27 2.33
N GLY A 252 -0.22 0.53 1.48
CA GLY A 252 -0.39 0.47 0.03
C GLY A 252 -0.49 -0.97 -0.49
N ILE A 253 0.46 -1.83 -0.12
CA ILE A 253 0.45 -3.24 -0.53
C ILE A 253 -0.71 -3.97 0.13
N GLY A 254 -0.94 -3.74 1.42
CA GLY A 254 -2.01 -4.37 2.19
C GLY A 254 -3.41 -4.05 1.65
N ALA A 255 -3.66 -2.82 1.17
CA ALA A 255 -4.92 -2.47 0.52
C ALA A 255 -5.19 -3.34 -0.71
N LEU A 256 -4.20 -3.49 -1.59
CA LEU A 256 -4.33 -4.30 -2.80
C LEU A 256 -4.43 -5.79 -2.50
N LEU A 257 -3.60 -6.31 -1.58
CA LEU A 257 -3.72 -7.70 -1.13
C LEU A 257 -5.10 -7.97 -0.51
N SER A 258 -5.66 -7.02 0.24
CA SER A 258 -7.00 -7.13 0.83
C SER A 258 -8.11 -7.15 -0.22
N ASP A 259 -7.89 -6.51 -1.37
CA ASP A 259 -8.75 -6.59 -2.54
C ASP A 259 -8.53 -7.90 -3.33
N GLY A 260 -7.68 -8.80 -2.86
CA GLY A 260 -7.32 -10.05 -3.55
C GLY A 260 -6.32 -9.87 -4.68
N LEU A 261 -5.70 -8.71 -4.83
CA LEU A 261 -4.76 -8.38 -5.90
C LEU A 261 -3.32 -8.54 -5.42
N GLY A 262 -2.52 -9.28 -6.19
CA GLY A 262 -1.09 -9.45 -5.94
C GLY A 262 -0.65 -10.90 -5.79
N ASP A 263 0.44 -11.23 -6.49
CA ASP A 263 1.00 -12.58 -6.54
C ASP A 263 2.43 -12.63 -5.98
N THR A 264 3.11 -11.50 -5.99
CA THR A 264 4.40 -11.31 -5.31
C THR A 264 4.51 -9.89 -4.79
N ILE A 265 5.23 -9.71 -3.69
CA ILE A 265 5.43 -8.39 -3.09
C ILE A 265 6.90 -8.13 -2.79
N ARG A 266 7.27 -6.84 -2.79
CA ARG A 266 8.48 -6.34 -2.17
C ARG A 266 8.16 -5.16 -1.27
N VAL A 267 8.42 -5.30 0.01
CA VAL A 267 8.52 -4.17 0.95
C VAL A 267 9.87 -3.50 0.70
N SER A 268 9.88 -2.19 0.43
CA SER A 268 11.11 -1.45 0.14
C SER A 268 11.48 -0.61 1.35
N LEU A 269 12.51 -1.03 2.08
CA LEU A 269 13.03 -0.32 3.25
C LEU A 269 14.42 0.24 2.96
N SER A 270 14.71 1.42 3.50
CA SER A 270 16.07 1.98 3.49
C SER A 270 16.92 1.36 4.61
N GLU A 271 16.97 0.03 4.61
CA GLU A 271 17.64 -0.83 5.59
C GLU A 271 18.35 -1.97 4.84
N ALA A 272 19.00 -2.90 5.57
CA ALA A 272 19.58 -4.09 4.95
C ALA A 272 18.53 -4.89 4.17
N PRO A 273 18.80 -5.36 2.93
CA PRO A 273 17.82 -6.01 2.07
C PRO A 273 17.12 -7.23 2.70
N GLU A 274 17.83 -8.01 3.51
CA GLU A 274 17.28 -9.15 4.22
C GLU A 274 16.22 -8.76 5.27
N ALA A 275 16.27 -7.53 5.80
CA ALA A 275 15.27 -7.03 6.74
C ALA A 275 13.88 -6.82 6.12
N GLU A 276 13.80 -6.67 4.80
CA GLU A 276 12.52 -6.53 4.07
C GLU A 276 11.68 -7.81 4.13
N ILE A 277 12.30 -8.98 4.18
CA ILE A 277 11.65 -10.28 4.03
C ILE A 277 10.71 -10.61 5.20
N PRO A 278 11.11 -10.51 6.48
CA PRO A 278 10.20 -10.76 7.60
C PRO A 278 8.98 -9.82 7.59
N VAL A 279 9.19 -8.55 7.26
CA VAL A 279 8.10 -7.54 7.16
C VAL A 279 7.11 -7.92 6.06
N ALA A 280 7.61 -8.29 4.88
CA ALA A 280 6.79 -8.73 3.76
C ALA A 280 6.00 -10.01 4.10
N ARG A 281 6.63 -10.98 4.76
CA ARG A 281 5.98 -12.24 5.17
C ARG A 281 4.87 -11.99 6.20
N LYS A 282 5.14 -11.19 7.22
CA LYS A 282 4.12 -10.80 8.21
C LYS A 282 2.89 -10.16 7.56
N LEU A 283 3.10 -9.28 6.58
CA LEU A 283 2.00 -8.64 5.86
C LEU A 283 1.17 -9.66 5.07
N VAL A 284 1.84 -10.53 4.29
CA VAL A 284 1.16 -11.57 3.51
C VAL A 284 0.38 -12.51 4.42
N ASP A 285 1.01 -13.05 5.45
CA ASP A 285 0.41 -14.00 6.38
C ASP A 285 -0.80 -13.39 7.09
N TYR A 286 -0.71 -12.11 7.50
CA TYR A 286 -1.82 -11.40 8.12
C TYR A 286 -3.03 -11.24 7.18
N ILE A 287 -2.80 -10.90 5.92
CA ILE A 287 -3.89 -10.79 4.94
C ILE A 287 -4.54 -12.14 4.67
N LEU A 288 -3.74 -13.21 4.59
CA LEU A 288 -4.25 -14.56 4.33
C LEU A 288 -5.13 -15.12 5.46
N LEU A 289 -5.07 -14.57 6.68
CA LEU A 289 -6.02 -14.90 7.76
C LEU A 289 -7.47 -14.60 7.41
N ARG A 290 -7.72 -13.81 6.37
CA ARG A 290 -9.06 -13.49 5.85
C ARG A 290 -9.65 -14.58 4.96
N GLN A 291 -8.86 -15.57 4.56
CA GLN A 291 -9.37 -16.68 3.75
C GLN A 291 -10.46 -17.44 4.50
N ASP A 292 -11.44 -17.94 3.76
CA ASP A 292 -12.55 -18.77 4.28
C ASP A 292 -13.34 -18.13 5.44
N HIS A 293 -13.35 -16.79 5.50
CA HIS A 293 -14.13 -16.06 6.51
C HIS A 293 -15.65 -16.26 6.29
N PRO A 294 -16.51 -16.10 7.32
CA PRO A 294 -17.95 -16.10 7.16
C PRO A 294 -18.40 -15.06 6.14
N PHE A 295 -19.44 -15.38 5.36
CA PHE A 295 -19.95 -14.49 4.32
C PHE A 295 -20.50 -13.19 4.89
N ILE A 296 -20.12 -12.06 4.31
CA ILE A 296 -20.61 -10.72 4.63
C ILE A 296 -21.64 -10.31 3.56
N PRO A 297 -22.93 -10.11 3.89
CA PRO A 297 -23.97 -9.77 2.93
C PRO A 297 -23.99 -8.27 2.59
N GLY A 298 -22.83 -7.69 2.25
CA GLY A 298 -22.71 -6.30 1.84
C GLY A 298 -23.24 -6.07 0.42
N MET A 299 -23.63 -4.84 0.12
CA MET A 299 -24.02 -4.39 -1.21
C MET A 299 -23.35 -3.07 -1.55
N ASP A 300 -22.88 -2.95 -2.80
CA ASP A 300 -22.25 -1.73 -3.30
C ASP A 300 -23.24 -0.56 -3.28
N ALA A 301 -22.80 0.57 -2.73
CA ALA A 301 -23.54 1.81 -2.85
C ALA A 301 -23.51 2.31 -4.30
N PRO A 302 -24.65 2.76 -4.85
CA PRO A 302 -24.74 3.14 -6.26
C PRO A 302 -23.77 4.25 -6.69
N GLU A 303 -23.44 5.17 -5.79
CA GLU A 303 -22.52 6.28 -6.07
C GLU A 303 -21.03 5.93 -5.86
N PHE A 304 -20.72 4.76 -5.33
CA PHE A 304 -19.34 4.37 -5.09
C PHE A 304 -18.65 3.90 -6.39
N ASN A 305 -17.48 4.46 -6.66
CA ASN A 305 -16.66 4.06 -7.80
C ASN A 305 -15.32 3.50 -7.33
N TYR A 306 -15.17 2.19 -7.36
CA TYR A 306 -13.96 1.48 -6.94
C TYR A 306 -12.68 1.89 -7.70
N LEU A 307 -12.80 2.22 -8.99
CA LEU A 307 -11.65 2.60 -9.84
C LEU A 307 -11.27 4.07 -9.69
N SER A 308 -12.19 4.91 -9.27
CA SER A 308 -11.96 6.34 -9.04
C SER A 308 -12.71 6.81 -7.78
N PRO A 309 -12.33 6.30 -6.61
CA PRO A 309 -12.99 6.68 -5.37
C PRO A 309 -12.85 8.17 -5.10
N SER A 310 -13.89 8.78 -4.61
CA SER A 310 -13.88 10.12 -4.04
C SER A 310 -14.17 10.05 -2.55
N ARG A 311 -13.74 11.06 -1.80
CA ARG A 311 -14.08 11.13 -0.39
C ARG A 311 -15.61 11.10 -0.22
N ARG A 312 -16.09 10.21 0.64
CA ARG A 312 -17.51 10.12 0.99
C ARG A 312 -17.98 11.47 1.54
N LYS A 313 -19.10 11.95 1.05
CA LYS A 313 -19.74 13.17 1.56
C LYS A 313 -20.36 12.88 2.92
N THR A 314 -19.83 13.53 3.93
CA THR A 314 -20.36 13.49 5.31
C THR A 314 -20.68 14.90 5.77
N GLN A 315 -21.55 15.04 6.74
CA GLN A 315 -21.78 16.32 7.40
C GLN A 315 -20.67 16.59 8.42
N ALA A 316 -20.40 17.85 8.69
CA ALA A 316 -19.49 18.22 9.76
C ALA A 316 -20.22 18.12 11.12
N VAL A 317 -19.67 17.35 12.04
CA VAL A 317 -20.06 17.33 13.45
C VAL A 317 -18.87 17.82 14.25
N ARG A 318 -18.90 19.09 14.66
CA ARG A 318 -17.73 19.81 15.19
C ARG A 318 -16.57 19.75 14.22
N ASN A 319 -15.44 19.13 14.60
CA ASN A 319 -14.26 18.96 13.75
C ASN A 319 -14.16 17.58 13.08
N ILE A 320 -15.25 16.80 13.03
CA ILE A 320 -15.30 15.45 12.44
C ILE A 320 -16.18 15.47 11.18
N GLY A 321 -15.74 14.86 10.10
CA GLY A 321 -16.48 14.79 8.85
C GLY A 321 -16.46 16.09 8.04
N GLY A 322 -17.31 16.18 7.02
CA GLY A 322 -17.33 17.31 6.09
C GLY A 322 -15.95 17.50 5.42
N GLU A 323 -15.48 18.74 5.41
CA GLU A 323 -14.16 19.10 4.86
C GLU A 323 -13.02 19.02 5.89
N HIS A 324 -13.30 18.58 7.12
CA HIS A 324 -12.28 18.43 8.15
C HIS A 324 -11.33 17.29 7.86
N LEU A 325 -10.10 17.39 8.36
CA LEU A 325 -9.14 16.29 8.34
C LEU A 325 -9.64 15.15 9.23
N PRO A 326 -9.35 13.89 8.88
CA PRO A 326 -9.70 12.77 9.74
C PRO A 326 -9.10 12.90 11.13
N VAL A 327 -9.92 12.63 12.15
CA VAL A 327 -9.51 12.73 13.55
C VAL A 327 -8.80 11.47 14.02
N VAL A 328 -7.99 11.62 15.07
CA VAL A 328 -7.40 10.51 15.82
C VAL A 328 -8.06 10.47 17.21
N ILE A 329 -8.68 9.34 17.51
CA ILE A 329 -9.17 9.00 18.86
C ILE A 329 -8.15 8.07 19.51
N ALA A 330 -7.65 8.43 20.68
CA ALA A 330 -6.76 7.60 21.48
C ALA A 330 -7.52 6.98 22.67
N GLU A 331 -7.05 5.85 23.15
CA GLU A 331 -7.61 5.15 24.31
C GLU A 331 -6.79 5.46 25.56
N ARG A 332 -7.49 5.73 26.70
CA ARG A 332 -6.91 5.94 28.03
C ARG A 332 -7.84 5.45 29.14
N MET A 333 -8.45 4.28 28.95
CA MET A 333 -9.36 3.70 29.98
C MET A 333 -8.63 3.29 31.27
N ASP A 334 -7.31 3.15 31.20
CA ASP A 334 -6.45 2.89 32.35
C ASP A 334 -6.18 4.13 33.23
N GLY A 335 -6.72 5.28 32.84
CA GLY A 335 -6.48 6.57 33.49
C GLY A 335 -5.14 7.22 33.10
N GLY A 336 -4.45 6.69 32.11
CA GLY A 336 -3.21 7.26 31.58
C GLY A 336 -3.41 8.70 31.09
N THR A 337 -2.46 9.57 31.38
CA THR A 337 -2.45 10.97 30.92
C THR A 337 -1.34 11.24 29.92
N GLU A 338 -0.55 10.23 29.57
CA GLU A 338 0.56 10.38 28.61
C GLU A 338 0.03 10.71 27.23
N VAL A 339 0.45 11.86 26.72
CA VAL A 339 0.19 12.30 25.34
C VAL A 339 1.53 12.50 24.66
N ASN A 340 1.64 11.99 23.43
CA ASN A 340 2.83 12.24 22.62
C ASN A 340 2.85 13.71 22.21
N PRO A 341 3.85 14.51 22.62
CA PRO A 341 3.86 15.96 22.35
C PRO A 341 3.93 16.29 20.84
N GLN A 342 4.36 15.34 20.01
CA GLN A 342 4.41 15.49 18.57
C GLN A 342 3.08 15.08 17.89
N PHE A 343 2.32 14.18 18.53
CA PHE A 343 1.12 13.57 17.98
C PHE A 343 -0.03 13.61 18.98
N THR A 344 -0.51 14.82 19.27
CA THR A 344 -1.64 15.01 20.19
C THR A 344 -2.93 14.52 19.52
N PRO A 345 -3.64 13.52 20.09
CA PRO A 345 -4.93 13.07 19.56
C PRO A 345 -5.99 14.17 19.66
N ASP A 346 -6.99 14.11 18.81
CA ASP A 346 -8.11 15.06 18.85
C ASP A 346 -9.08 14.74 19.99
N TYR A 347 -9.27 13.45 20.24
CA TYR A 347 -10.14 12.92 21.29
C TYR A 347 -9.42 11.80 22.07
N ILE A 348 -9.75 11.72 23.37
CA ILE A 348 -9.34 10.60 24.22
C ILE A 348 -10.59 9.88 24.72
N TYR A 349 -10.70 8.60 24.40
CA TYR A 349 -11.71 7.73 25.00
C TYR A 349 -11.23 7.27 26.38
N ALA A 350 -11.84 7.83 27.42
CA ALA A 350 -11.52 7.56 28.83
C ALA A 350 -12.47 6.52 29.48
N GLY A 351 -13.43 5.99 28.72
CA GLY A 351 -14.39 5.01 29.23
C GLY A 351 -15.26 5.57 30.35
N ARG A 352 -15.10 5.04 31.56
CA ARG A 352 -15.96 5.40 32.70
C ARG A 352 -15.41 6.46 33.61
N THR A 353 -14.13 6.81 33.49
CA THR A 353 -13.46 7.70 34.45
C THR A 353 -12.72 8.82 33.75
N LEU A 354 -13.18 10.04 33.95
CA LEU A 354 -12.51 11.23 33.46
C LEU A 354 -11.22 11.46 34.28
N PRO A 355 -10.05 11.64 33.67
CA PRO A 355 -8.83 11.91 34.43
C PRO A 355 -8.89 13.27 35.14
N GLU A 356 -8.29 13.36 36.33
CA GLU A 356 -8.21 14.61 37.13
C GLU A 356 -7.49 15.72 36.37
N GLN A 357 -6.42 15.37 35.67
CA GLN A 357 -5.66 16.28 34.81
C GLN A 357 -5.96 15.97 33.35
N ARG A 358 -6.44 16.97 32.64
CA ARG A 358 -6.78 16.87 31.22
C ARG A 358 -5.76 17.58 30.36
N GLU A 359 -5.42 16.97 29.23
CA GLU A 359 -4.52 17.57 28.25
C GLU A 359 -5.17 18.76 27.57
N ALA A 360 -4.44 19.86 27.45
CA ALA A 360 -4.95 21.08 26.81
C ALA A 360 -5.19 20.87 25.31
N GLY A 361 -6.38 21.27 24.84
CA GLY A 361 -6.75 21.14 23.42
C GLY A 361 -7.23 19.74 23.02
N VAL A 362 -7.37 18.81 23.97
CA VAL A 362 -7.92 17.46 23.75
C VAL A 362 -9.32 17.39 24.37
N GLU A 363 -10.26 16.82 23.64
CA GLU A 363 -11.60 16.53 24.15
C GLU A 363 -11.72 15.05 24.55
N TYR A 364 -12.60 14.76 25.49
CA TYR A 364 -12.71 13.42 26.09
C TYR A 364 -14.05 12.77 25.77
N ILE A 365 -14.01 11.45 25.59
CA ILE A 365 -15.18 10.64 25.35
C ILE A 365 -15.40 9.74 26.54
N LEU A 366 -16.61 9.78 27.11
CA LEU A 366 -17.04 8.96 28.24
C LEU A 366 -18.20 8.06 27.84
N ASP A 367 -18.32 6.90 28.49
CA ASP A 367 -19.51 6.07 28.37
C ASP A 367 -20.75 6.86 28.78
N ALA A 368 -21.83 6.74 28.00
CA ALA A 368 -23.03 7.56 28.13
C ALA A 368 -23.72 7.42 29.50
N ASP A 369 -23.60 6.27 30.17
CA ASP A 369 -24.21 6.02 31.49
C ASP A 369 -23.47 6.70 32.64
N VAL A 370 -22.27 7.21 32.43
CA VAL A 370 -21.49 7.98 33.43
C VAL A 370 -21.28 9.44 33.04
N TRP A 371 -21.51 9.78 31.75
CA TRP A 371 -21.36 11.16 31.28
C TRP A 371 -22.41 12.11 31.89
N GLN A 372 -21.98 13.28 32.39
CA GLN A 372 -22.82 14.25 33.07
C GLN A 372 -22.77 15.66 32.44
N GLY A 373 -22.23 15.78 31.23
CA GLY A 373 -22.19 17.05 30.50
C GLY A 373 -21.03 17.97 30.89
N GLU A 374 -19.94 17.43 31.39
CA GLU A 374 -18.73 18.21 31.70
C GLU A 374 -18.17 18.87 30.43
N ALA A 375 -17.71 20.09 30.57
CA ALA A 375 -17.14 20.84 29.46
C ALA A 375 -15.95 20.10 28.82
N GLY A 376 -15.93 19.99 27.50
CA GLY A 376 -14.91 19.28 26.74
C GLY A 376 -15.01 17.76 26.84
N THR A 377 -16.21 17.25 27.17
CA THR A 377 -16.50 15.80 27.20
C THR A 377 -17.74 15.47 26.37
N TRP A 378 -17.77 14.26 25.82
CA TRP A 378 -18.82 13.79 24.90
C TRP A 378 -19.25 12.37 25.24
N PRO A 379 -20.55 12.04 25.15
CA PRO A 379 -21.07 10.71 25.46
C PRO A 379 -20.82 9.73 24.32
N ALA A 380 -20.46 8.50 24.68
CA ALA A 380 -20.40 7.36 23.78
C ALA A 380 -21.49 6.34 24.12
N PHE A 381 -22.26 5.98 23.13
CA PHE A 381 -23.35 5.01 23.20
C PHE A 381 -22.97 3.74 22.46
N ASN A 382 -23.59 2.64 22.78
CA ASN A 382 -23.64 1.45 21.93
C ASN A 382 -25.02 1.31 21.27
N HIS A 383 -25.12 0.45 20.27
CA HIS A 383 -26.33 0.29 19.44
C HIS A 383 -27.58 -0.21 20.18
N VAL A 384 -27.46 -0.69 21.44
CA VAL A 384 -28.63 -1.06 22.28
C VAL A 384 -29.12 0.10 23.15
N GLN A 385 -28.39 1.23 23.18
CA GLN A 385 -28.70 2.43 23.97
C GLN A 385 -29.41 3.53 23.15
N LEU A 386 -30.05 3.22 22.02
CA LEU A 386 -30.68 4.20 21.14
C LEU A 386 -31.69 5.11 21.86
N PRO A 387 -32.56 4.60 22.78
CA PRO A 387 -33.50 5.48 23.50
C PRO A 387 -32.76 6.50 24.38
N LEU A 388 -31.67 6.09 25.01
CA LEU A 388 -30.84 6.99 25.82
C LEU A 388 -30.14 8.04 24.95
N MET A 389 -29.62 7.64 23.78
CA MET A 389 -29.00 8.53 22.82
C MET A 389 -29.99 9.57 22.27
N GLY A 390 -31.20 9.15 21.94
CA GLY A 390 -32.28 10.03 21.46
C GLY A 390 -32.73 11.09 22.47
N GLY A 391 -32.62 10.80 23.76
CA GLY A 391 -32.95 11.74 24.85
C GLY A 391 -31.79 12.62 25.30
N CYS A 392 -30.61 12.49 24.72
CA CYS A 392 -29.42 13.26 25.08
C CYS A 392 -29.25 14.51 24.23
N ASP A 393 -29.06 15.68 24.88
CA ASP A 393 -28.94 16.99 24.19
C ASP A 393 -27.49 17.36 23.80
N ALA A 394 -26.52 16.42 23.82
CA ALA A 394 -25.13 16.69 23.44
C ALA A 394 -25.02 17.04 21.94
N GLU A 395 -24.22 18.06 21.63
CA GLU A 395 -23.94 18.50 20.26
C GLU A 395 -23.08 17.51 19.45
N LEU A 396 -22.38 16.62 20.13
CA LEU A 396 -21.60 15.52 19.57
C LEU A 396 -21.88 14.27 20.38
N LYS A 397 -22.25 13.20 19.69
CA LYS A 397 -22.50 11.88 20.27
C LYS A 397 -21.71 10.85 19.49
N PHE A 398 -21.09 9.91 20.17
CA PHE A 398 -20.43 8.78 19.53
C PHE A 398 -21.30 7.53 19.65
N LEU A 399 -21.42 6.77 18.57
CA LEU A 399 -22.17 5.53 18.54
C LEU A 399 -21.26 4.38 18.10
N PHE A 400 -20.92 3.48 19.02
CA PHE A 400 -20.25 2.23 18.69
C PHE A 400 -21.22 1.28 18.01
N MET A 401 -20.91 0.90 16.76
CA MET A 401 -21.83 0.11 15.93
C MET A 401 -21.08 -0.89 15.05
N PRO A 402 -21.35 -2.19 15.19
CA PRO A 402 -20.93 -3.19 14.22
C PRO A 402 -21.88 -3.21 13.02
N TYR A 403 -21.41 -3.73 11.88
CA TYR A 403 -22.21 -3.82 10.65
C TYR A 403 -23.58 -4.49 10.89
N MET A 404 -23.60 -5.62 11.59
CA MET A 404 -24.83 -6.39 11.85
C MET A 404 -25.87 -5.67 12.74
N ALA A 405 -25.50 -4.54 13.36
CA ALA A 405 -26.44 -3.74 14.17
C ALA A 405 -27.22 -2.70 13.33
N GLN A 406 -27.01 -2.60 12.03
CA GLN A 406 -27.74 -1.65 11.16
C GLN A 406 -29.17 -2.14 10.85
N THR A 407 -30.04 -2.05 11.85
CA THR A 407 -31.48 -2.32 11.70
C THR A 407 -32.22 -1.06 11.22
N ASP A 408 -33.44 -1.23 10.73
CA ASP A 408 -34.32 -0.09 10.34
C ASP A 408 -34.50 0.92 11.48
N GLU A 409 -34.52 0.46 12.72
CA GLU A 409 -34.62 1.31 13.92
C GLU A 409 -33.35 2.16 14.10
N VAL A 410 -32.17 1.56 13.94
CA VAL A 410 -30.88 2.29 13.99
C VAL A 410 -30.81 3.30 12.88
N ILE A 411 -31.18 2.94 11.65
CA ILE A 411 -31.17 3.82 10.48
C ILE A 411 -32.12 5.01 10.71
N ALA A 412 -33.35 4.76 11.22
CA ALA A 412 -34.30 5.82 11.54
C ALA A 412 -33.75 6.76 12.63
N CYS A 413 -33.13 6.22 13.66
CA CYS A 413 -32.48 6.99 14.71
C CYS A 413 -31.35 7.88 14.17
N LEU A 414 -30.46 7.35 13.32
CA LEU A 414 -29.38 8.12 12.71
C LEU A 414 -29.89 9.25 11.79
N LYS A 415 -31.02 9.01 11.06
CA LYS A 415 -31.69 10.05 10.25
C LYS A 415 -32.22 11.20 11.12
N ALA A 416 -32.63 10.91 12.34
CA ALA A 416 -33.14 11.92 13.29
C ALA A 416 -32.01 12.65 14.04
N HIS A 417 -30.81 12.07 14.11
CA HIS A 417 -29.68 12.55 14.91
C HIS A 417 -28.43 12.77 14.07
N PRO A 418 -28.36 13.87 13.28
CA PRO A 418 -27.22 14.19 12.45
C PRO A 418 -25.94 14.49 13.25
N GLU A 419 -26.05 14.84 14.54
CA GLU A 419 -24.91 15.07 15.44
C GLU A 419 -24.19 13.80 15.89
N VAL A 420 -24.61 12.62 15.44
CA VAL A 420 -23.98 11.34 15.80
C VAL A 420 -22.81 11.04 14.87
N VAL A 421 -21.66 10.77 15.47
CA VAL A 421 -20.49 10.18 14.81
C VAL A 421 -20.46 8.68 15.08
N ILE A 422 -20.39 7.89 14.02
CA ILE A 422 -20.36 6.43 14.12
C ILE A 422 -18.93 5.96 14.37
N ILE A 423 -18.72 5.16 15.41
CA ILE A 423 -17.49 4.39 15.61
C ILE A 423 -17.76 2.98 15.09
N SER A 424 -17.30 2.72 13.87
CA SER A 424 -17.47 1.43 13.23
C SER A 424 -16.51 0.42 13.85
N GLN A 425 -17.06 -0.68 14.38
CA GLN A 425 -16.27 -1.75 15.01
C GLN A 425 -16.56 -3.10 14.35
N SER A 426 -15.56 -3.98 14.35
CA SER A 426 -15.68 -5.32 13.80
C SER A 426 -14.79 -6.32 14.54
N ASN A 427 -15.37 -7.49 14.87
CA ASN A 427 -14.64 -8.67 15.35
C ASN A 427 -14.55 -9.76 14.26
N HIS A 428 -14.95 -9.44 13.04
CA HIS A 428 -14.96 -10.37 11.93
C HIS A 428 -13.52 -10.66 11.45
N PRO A 429 -13.18 -11.89 11.03
CA PRO A 429 -11.84 -12.18 10.46
C PRO A 429 -11.49 -11.28 9.27
N ASN A 430 -12.46 -10.95 8.43
CA ASN A 430 -12.35 -9.91 7.41
C ASN A 430 -13.03 -8.61 7.88
N ARG A 431 -12.41 -7.92 8.85
CA ARG A 431 -12.97 -6.66 9.38
C ARG A 431 -13.12 -5.57 8.32
N LEU A 432 -12.22 -5.53 7.33
CA LEU A 432 -12.33 -4.59 6.20
C LEU A 432 -13.68 -4.74 5.48
N GLY A 433 -14.09 -5.97 5.21
CA GLY A 433 -15.37 -6.24 4.54
C GLY A 433 -16.58 -5.74 5.33
N GLU A 434 -16.61 -5.94 6.66
CA GLU A 434 -17.70 -5.41 7.50
C GLU A 434 -17.67 -3.88 7.59
N HIS A 435 -16.50 -3.25 7.71
CA HIS A 435 -16.39 -1.79 7.69
C HIS A 435 -16.87 -1.20 6.37
N ARG A 436 -16.49 -1.79 5.24
CA ARG A 436 -17.01 -1.41 3.93
C ARG A 436 -18.51 -1.58 3.84
N ALA A 437 -19.04 -2.74 4.24
CA ALA A 437 -20.47 -3.03 4.20
C ALA A 437 -21.28 -2.03 5.04
N LEU A 438 -20.79 -1.69 6.24
CA LEU A 438 -21.40 -0.68 7.09
C LEU A 438 -21.50 0.67 6.38
N VAL A 439 -20.42 1.16 5.81
CA VAL A 439 -20.39 2.49 5.18
C VAL A 439 -21.19 2.50 3.87
N HIS A 440 -21.12 1.44 3.06
CA HIS A 440 -21.93 1.32 1.84
C HIS A 440 -23.42 1.30 2.13
N GLN A 441 -23.86 0.66 3.21
CA GLN A 441 -25.25 0.72 3.63
C GLN A 441 -25.65 2.13 4.07
N LEU A 442 -24.80 2.84 4.84
CA LEU A 442 -25.06 4.25 5.20
C LEU A 442 -25.20 5.14 3.95
N MET A 443 -24.35 4.94 2.95
CA MET A 443 -24.44 5.66 1.67
C MET A 443 -25.76 5.36 0.95
N THR A 444 -26.11 4.10 0.82
CA THR A 444 -27.38 3.66 0.19
C THR A 444 -28.61 4.27 0.90
N GLU A 445 -28.55 4.41 2.22
CA GLU A 445 -29.61 5.04 3.03
C GLU A 445 -29.56 6.59 3.01
N GLY A 446 -28.61 7.18 2.31
CA GLY A 446 -28.41 8.64 2.24
C GLY A 446 -27.94 9.27 3.55
N LEU A 447 -27.36 8.48 4.45
CA LEU A 447 -26.85 8.94 5.74
C LEU A 447 -25.48 9.58 5.60
N GLN A 448 -25.32 10.79 6.13
CA GLN A 448 -24.10 11.59 6.07
C GLN A 448 -23.36 11.65 7.42
N ASN A 449 -23.73 10.83 8.38
CA ASN A 449 -23.02 10.73 9.66
C ASN A 449 -21.55 10.36 9.43
N PRO A 450 -20.59 11.08 10.04
CA PRO A 450 -19.18 10.74 9.93
C PRO A 450 -18.88 9.36 10.53
N VAL A 451 -17.85 8.70 9.98
CA VAL A 451 -17.44 7.36 10.44
C VAL A 451 -15.98 7.38 10.85
N VAL A 452 -15.72 6.98 12.09
CA VAL A 452 -14.41 6.69 12.65
C VAL A 452 -14.24 5.18 12.73
N PHE A 453 -13.13 4.66 12.20
CA PHE A 453 -12.88 3.22 12.23
C PHE A 453 -12.15 2.83 13.51
N PHE A 454 -12.77 1.97 14.29
CA PHE A 454 -12.20 1.37 15.48
C PHE A 454 -11.42 0.11 15.10
N GLN A 455 -10.11 0.14 15.34
CA GLN A 455 -9.20 -0.96 15.04
C GLN A 455 -8.56 -1.46 16.34
N HIS A 456 -8.89 -2.69 16.70
CA HIS A 456 -8.50 -3.30 17.96
C HIS A 456 -7.45 -4.39 17.76
N TYR A 457 -6.37 -4.30 18.55
CA TYR A 457 -5.24 -5.24 18.55
C TYR A 457 -4.78 -5.56 19.97
N ALA A 458 -3.89 -6.56 20.11
CA ALA A 458 -3.24 -6.95 21.34
C ALA A 458 -1.76 -7.27 21.05
N GLU A 459 -1.03 -6.28 20.52
CA GLU A 459 0.35 -6.46 20.07
C GLU A 459 1.34 -5.90 21.09
N ASP A 460 2.37 -6.71 21.36
CA ASP A 460 3.49 -6.30 22.24
C ASP A 460 4.69 -5.74 21.44
N ASN A 461 4.64 -5.86 20.10
CA ASN A 461 5.68 -5.40 19.21
C ASN A 461 5.13 -4.30 18.29
N ALA A 462 5.84 -3.17 18.23
CA ALA A 462 5.42 -2.02 17.43
C ALA A 462 5.33 -2.34 15.93
N GLU A 463 6.27 -3.13 15.39
CA GLU A 463 6.25 -3.53 13.98
C GLU A 463 4.98 -4.33 13.62
N ASP A 464 4.55 -5.23 14.49
CA ASP A 464 3.34 -6.01 14.27
C ASP A 464 2.09 -5.12 14.27
N LEU A 465 2.00 -4.17 15.20
CA LEU A 465 0.91 -3.19 15.21
C LEU A 465 0.93 -2.29 13.98
N GLN A 466 2.10 -1.80 13.56
CA GLN A 466 2.27 -0.99 12.35
C GLN A 466 1.76 -1.71 11.10
N ILE A 467 2.19 -2.95 10.91
CA ILE A 467 1.84 -3.74 9.72
C ILE A 467 0.35 -4.06 9.69
N LYS A 468 -0.19 -4.58 10.80
CA LYS A 468 -1.60 -5.02 10.88
C LYS A 468 -2.56 -3.85 10.75
N SER A 469 -2.36 -2.79 11.53
CA SER A 469 -3.26 -1.64 11.53
C SER A 469 -3.20 -0.85 10.21
N ALA A 470 -2.03 -0.68 9.61
CA ALA A 470 -1.91 -0.05 8.31
C ALA A 470 -2.57 -0.88 7.20
N ALA A 471 -2.42 -2.21 7.24
CA ALA A 471 -3.07 -3.11 6.26
C ALA A 471 -4.60 -3.07 6.37
N ASP A 472 -5.16 -3.01 7.58
CA ASP A 472 -6.61 -2.93 7.78
C ASP A 472 -7.20 -1.58 7.37
N MET A 473 -6.44 -0.50 7.54
CA MET A 473 -6.89 0.85 7.21
C MET A 473 -6.69 1.22 5.73
N GLY A 474 -5.77 0.56 5.04
CA GLY A 474 -5.36 0.97 3.69
C GLY A 474 -6.52 1.12 2.71
N ALA A 475 -7.29 0.06 2.50
CA ALA A 475 -8.40 0.10 1.56
C ALA A 475 -9.50 1.09 1.98
N LEU A 476 -9.83 1.21 3.28
CA LEU A 476 -10.80 2.17 3.79
C LEU A 476 -10.41 3.62 3.49
N ILE A 477 -9.12 3.92 3.61
CA ILE A 477 -8.55 5.23 3.28
C ILE A 477 -8.62 5.48 1.77
N PHE A 478 -8.18 4.52 0.95
CA PHE A 478 -8.15 4.70 -0.51
C PHE A 478 -9.53 4.66 -1.15
N ASP A 479 -10.52 4.06 -0.50
CA ASP A 479 -11.91 4.13 -0.90
C ASP A 479 -12.58 5.46 -0.51
N GLY A 480 -11.88 6.33 0.23
CA GLY A 480 -12.39 7.64 0.65
C GLY A 480 -13.42 7.59 1.77
N LEU A 481 -13.44 6.53 2.59
CA LEU A 481 -14.48 6.27 3.58
C LEU A 481 -14.14 6.79 4.99
N CYS A 482 -12.91 7.29 5.22
CA CYS A 482 -12.35 7.53 6.55
C CYS A 482 -12.54 8.99 7.00
N ASP A 483 -13.32 9.22 8.06
CA ASP A 483 -13.41 10.49 8.79
C ASP A 483 -12.58 10.49 10.08
N GLY A 484 -12.04 9.34 10.48
CA GLY A 484 -11.16 9.22 11.63
C GLY A 484 -10.71 7.78 11.89
N LEU A 485 -9.69 7.68 12.74
CA LEU A 485 -9.13 6.40 13.20
C LEU A 485 -9.13 6.37 14.72
N PHE A 486 -9.64 5.30 15.27
CA PHE A 486 -9.54 4.94 16.67
C PHE A 486 -8.70 3.65 16.77
N LEU A 487 -7.41 3.81 17.01
CA LEU A 487 -6.49 2.69 17.19
C LEU A 487 -6.42 2.31 18.66
N PHE A 488 -6.78 1.07 18.97
CA PHE A 488 -6.79 0.52 20.31
C PHE A 488 -5.88 -0.72 20.39
N ASN A 489 -4.95 -0.71 21.32
CA ASN A 489 -4.04 -1.83 21.53
C ASN A 489 -4.00 -2.27 22.99
N GLN A 490 -4.41 -3.49 23.27
CA GLN A 490 -4.38 -4.09 24.62
C GLN A 490 -3.02 -4.73 24.97
N GLY A 491 -2.06 -4.74 24.03
CA GLY A 491 -0.69 -5.21 24.31
C GLY A 491 0.12 -4.19 25.12
N SER A 492 1.39 -4.52 25.35
CA SER A 492 2.27 -3.78 26.25
C SER A 492 2.91 -2.51 25.66
N LEU A 493 2.52 -2.09 24.44
CA LEU A 493 3.03 -0.87 23.82
C LEU A 493 2.51 0.38 24.56
N SER A 494 3.39 1.38 24.74
CA SER A 494 2.99 2.64 25.35
C SER A 494 1.97 3.39 24.49
N HIS A 495 1.12 4.19 25.13
CA HIS A 495 0.14 5.03 24.46
C HIS A 495 0.78 5.95 23.41
N ALA A 496 1.95 6.52 23.69
CA ALA A 496 2.68 7.38 22.76
C ALA A 496 3.07 6.66 21.46
N VAL A 497 3.42 5.38 21.52
CA VAL A 497 3.72 4.55 20.34
C VAL A 497 2.45 4.30 19.53
N VAL A 498 1.35 3.92 20.18
CA VAL A 498 0.06 3.64 19.52
C VAL A 498 -0.47 4.89 18.82
N ASP A 499 -0.43 6.05 19.51
CA ASP A 499 -0.83 7.34 18.93
C ASP A 499 0.02 7.70 17.70
N GLY A 500 1.35 7.54 17.82
CA GLY A 500 2.28 7.78 16.70
C GLY A 500 1.95 6.95 15.47
N ILE A 501 1.61 5.67 15.65
CA ILE A 501 1.20 4.77 14.57
C ILE A 501 -0.09 5.26 13.91
N ALA A 502 -1.09 5.67 14.69
CA ALA A 502 -2.36 6.18 14.14
C ALA A 502 -2.13 7.41 13.25
N PHE A 503 -1.34 8.38 13.70
CA PHE A 503 -0.97 9.54 12.87
C PHE A 503 -0.13 9.15 11.65
N GLY A 504 0.77 8.18 11.79
CA GLY A 504 1.57 7.64 10.70
C GLY A 504 0.72 7.01 9.58
N ILE A 505 -0.33 6.29 9.95
CA ILE A 505 -1.28 5.69 9.01
C ILE A 505 -2.02 6.77 8.21
N LEU A 506 -2.57 7.79 8.87
CA LEU A 506 -3.26 8.90 8.18
C LEU A 506 -2.32 9.69 7.25
N GLN A 507 -1.06 9.87 7.67
CA GLN A 507 -0.06 10.52 6.81
C GLN A 507 0.34 9.67 5.61
N ALA A 508 0.56 8.38 5.79
CA ALA A 508 0.87 7.44 4.70
C ALA A 508 -0.27 7.36 3.67
N GLY A 509 -1.51 7.50 4.11
CA GLY A 509 -2.72 7.59 3.28
C GLY A 509 -3.01 8.97 2.70
N ARG A 510 -2.14 9.97 2.91
CA ARG A 510 -2.29 11.35 2.44
C ARG A 510 -3.52 12.09 2.99
N LEU A 511 -4.08 11.65 4.11
CA LEU A 511 -5.24 12.26 4.72
C LEU A 511 -4.90 13.39 5.70
N ARG A 512 -3.78 13.23 6.44
CA ARG A 512 -3.38 14.20 7.46
C ARG A 512 -1.86 14.25 7.58
N THR A 513 -1.26 15.43 7.45
CA THR A 513 0.19 15.61 7.63
C THR A 513 0.49 15.97 9.08
N SER A 514 1.28 15.14 9.75
CA SER A 514 1.61 15.28 11.17
C SER A 514 3.10 15.52 11.43
N LYS A 515 3.97 15.09 10.53
CA LYS A 515 5.45 15.20 10.66
C LYS A 515 6.11 15.49 9.31
N THR A 516 7.43 15.68 9.30
CA THR A 516 8.25 15.70 8.08
C THR A 516 8.12 14.36 7.37
N GLU A 517 7.88 14.39 6.05
CA GLU A 517 7.85 13.18 5.23
C GLU A 517 9.22 12.95 4.58
N TYR A 518 9.79 11.77 4.80
CA TYR A 518 11.00 11.35 4.13
C TYR A 518 10.68 10.37 3.01
N ILE A 519 11.12 10.71 1.80
CA ILE A 519 10.98 9.88 0.60
C ILE A 519 12.38 9.37 0.31
N SER A 520 12.72 8.19 0.84
CA SER A 520 14.06 7.62 0.71
C SER A 520 14.05 6.30 -0.05
N CYS A 521 15.03 6.19 -0.95
CA CYS A 521 15.26 4.97 -1.74
C CYS A 521 15.81 3.86 -0.83
N PRO A 522 15.44 2.57 -1.06
CA PRO A 522 15.99 1.45 -0.29
C PRO A 522 17.48 1.14 -0.60
N GLY A 523 18.07 1.83 -1.58
CA GLY A 523 19.38 1.49 -2.10
C GLY A 523 19.33 0.37 -3.15
N CYS A 524 20.34 0.31 -3.96
CA CYS A 524 20.58 -0.73 -4.97
C CYS A 524 22.06 -0.72 -5.37
N GLY A 525 22.49 -1.58 -6.28
CA GLY A 525 23.88 -1.62 -6.78
C GLY A 525 24.41 -0.31 -7.39
N ARG A 526 23.56 0.71 -7.55
CA ARG A 526 23.94 2.07 -8.00
C ARG A 526 24.20 3.05 -6.85
N THR A 527 23.92 2.67 -5.62
CA THR A 527 24.08 3.54 -4.43
C THR A 527 25.53 3.46 -3.96
N LEU A 528 26.29 4.54 -4.10
CA LEU A 528 27.72 4.58 -3.80
C LEU A 528 28.08 5.29 -2.48
N TYR A 529 27.09 5.48 -1.58
CA TYR A 529 27.30 6.12 -0.29
C TYR A 529 26.52 5.36 0.79
N ASP A 530 26.88 5.61 2.06
CA ASP A 530 26.18 5.05 3.22
C ASP A 530 24.82 5.73 3.38
N LEU A 531 23.80 5.08 2.81
CA LEU A 531 22.44 5.61 2.75
C LEU A 531 21.83 5.72 4.15
N GLU A 532 21.97 4.72 4.99
CA GLU A 532 21.39 4.68 6.35
C GLU A 532 21.94 5.82 7.22
N LYS A 533 23.26 6.01 7.24
CA LYS A 533 23.88 7.12 7.96
C LYS A 533 23.45 8.49 7.42
N THR A 534 23.32 8.60 6.10
CA THR A 534 22.89 9.85 5.45
C THR A 534 21.46 10.19 5.85
N ILE A 535 20.53 9.21 5.81
CA ILE A 535 19.15 9.37 6.25
C ILE A 535 19.11 9.79 7.73
N ALA A 536 19.83 9.10 8.60
CA ALA A 536 19.86 9.41 10.03
C ALA A 536 20.33 10.85 10.31
N ARG A 537 21.37 11.32 9.61
CA ARG A 537 21.87 12.70 9.74
C ARG A 537 20.86 13.75 9.26
N ILE A 538 20.20 13.50 8.13
CA ILE A 538 19.18 14.41 7.59
C ILE A 538 17.98 14.46 8.54
N LYS A 539 17.49 13.31 9.01
CA LYS A 539 16.38 13.22 9.96
C LYS A 539 16.69 13.98 11.25
N ALA A 540 17.89 13.79 11.82
CA ALA A 540 18.30 14.51 13.04
C ALA A 540 18.25 16.04 12.88
N ALA A 541 18.55 16.55 11.69
CA ALA A 541 18.56 17.98 11.41
C ALA A 541 17.20 18.56 10.99
N THR A 542 16.23 17.74 10.55
CA THR A 542 15.01 18.23 9.86
C THR A 542 13.70 17.68 10.41
N SER A 543 13.72 16.76 11.38
CA SER A 543 12.50 16.13 11.93
C SER A 543 11.48 17.11 12.52
N HIS A 544 11.93 18.29 12.92
CA HIS A 544 11.08 19.37 13.45
C HIS A 544 10.32 20.16 12.36
N LEU A 545 10.65 19.95 11.09
CA LEU A 545 10.09 20.70 9.97
C LEU A 545 8.77 20.05 9.48
N LYS A 546 7.75 20.09 10.30
CA LYS A 546 6.43 19.51 10.00
C LYS A 546 5.88 20.02 8.66
N GLY A 547 5.40 19.08 7.85
CA GLY A 547 4.79 19.37 6.54
C GLY A 547 5.77 19.41 5.37
N LEU A 548 7.08 19.41 5.60
CA LEU A 548 8.06 19.27 4.53
C LEU A 548 8.14 17.83 4.01
N LYS A 549 8.40 17.72 2.71
CA LYS A 549 8.75 16.48 2.02
C LYS A 549 10.21 16.54 1.62
N ILE A 550 11.01 15.61 2.13
CA ILE A 550 12.46 15.57 1.89
C ILE A 550 12.78 14.28 1.15
N GLY A 551 13.24 14.44 -0.12
CA GLY A 551 13.74 13.33 -0.93
C GLY A 551 15.19 13.03 -0.58
N ILE A 552 15.50 11.78 -0.26
CA ILE A 552 16.86 11.29 0.01
C ILE A 552 17.15 10.16 -0.97
N MET A 553 17.70 10.54 -2.09
CA MET A 553 18.01 9.64 -3.21
C MET A 553 19.28 10.11 -3.88
N GLY A 554 20.00 9.19 -4.47
CA GLY A 554 21.16 9.48 -5.29
C GLY A 554 21.77 8.20 -5.83
N CYS A 555 21.82 8.10 -7.13
CA CYS A 555 22.55 7.07 -7.84
C CYS A 555 23.20 7.68 -9.08
N ILE A 556 24.34 7.15 -9.49
CA ILE A 556 25.08 7.57 -10.67
C ILE A 556 24.54 6.84 -11.89
#